data_5a68467524d18c30ff300a88781ac118
#
_entry.id   5a68467524d18c30ff300a88781ac118
#
_cell.length_a   1.000
_cell.length_b   1.000
_cell.length_c   1.000
_cell.angle_alpha   90.00
_cell.angle_beta   90.00
_cell.angle_gamma   90.00
#
_symmetry.space_group_name_H-M   'P 1'
#
loop_
_entity.id
_entity.type
_entity.pdbx_description
1 polymer ?
#
loop_
_entity_poly.entity_id
_entity_poly.type
_entity_poly.pdbx_seq_one_letter_code
_entity_poly.pdbx_strand_id
1 'polypeptide(L)'
;KVQEVCTNLHIEAVETRVETDEDVRPYIHERDIQYIDVYLPEELQAAIVTLRELVASRLTRLANLNFQVPKPDKLSIKALNVLNAQIQQRIRTRDPSAFIAASLHAECMKLRHAISLAETQGSEALKLYLARLGAEGASSSGSKASKRLVGDRAYQRLVEIASGWKEELHPKVAIVRELVRAQLEAHPESRIIVFA
;
A
#
# COMPACT_ATOMS: atom_id res chain seq x y z
N LYS A 1 20.26 12.64 -10.34
CA LYS A 1 19.50 13.23 -9.20
C LYS A 1 20.40 13.91 -8.17
N VAL A 2 21.43 13.23 -7.58
CA VAL A 2 22.33 13.85 -6.59
C VAL A 2 23.08 15.04 -7.19
N GLN A 3 23.68 14.86 -8.36
CA GLN A 3 24.36 15.91 -9.09
C GLN A 3 23.45 17.13 -9.37
N GLU A 4 22.22 16.90 -9.74
CA GLU A 4 21.22 17.94 -10.02
C GLU A 4 20.86 18.72 -8.74
N VAL A 5 20.74 18.04 -7.60
CA VAL A 5 20.55 18.68 -6.30
C VAL A 5 21.75 19.53 -5.92
N CYS A 6 22.97 19.00 -6.08
CA CYS A 6 24.20 19.75 -5.80
C CYS A 6 24.29 21.02 -6.66
N THR A 7 23.96 20.93 -7.95
CA THR A 7 23.96 22.08 -8.86
C THR A 7 22.92 23.12 -8.44
N ASN A 8 21.70 22.69 -8.15
CA ASN A 8 20.60 23.60 -7.79
C ASN A 8 20.79 24.30 -6.44
N LEU A 9 21.49 23.64 -5.50
CA LEU A 9 21.79 24.18 -4.17
C LEU A 9 23.18 24.83 -4.08
N HIS A 10 23.91 24.93 -5.18
CA HIS A 10 25.28 25.47 -5.24
C HIS A 10 26.24 24.79 -4.24
N ILE A 11 26.13 23.46 -4.10
CA ILE A 11 26.99 22.66 -3.24
C ILE A 11 28.33 22.50 -3.94
N GLU A 12 29.39 23.04 -3.33
CA GLU A 12 30.74 23.04 -3.89
C GLU A 12 31.50 21.73 -3.60
N ALA A 13 31.22 21.08 -2.47
CA ALA A 13 31.85 19.84 -2.07
C ALA A 13 30.84 18.87 -1.45
N VAL A 14 31.01 17.58 -1.76
CA VAL A 14 30.22 16.49 -1.16
C VAL A 14 31.19 15.58 -0.42
N GLU A 15 31.02 15.49 0.88
CA GLU A 15 31.79 14.58 1.73
C GLU A 15 30.89 13.38 2.10
N THR A 16 31.41 12.18 1.92
CA THR A 16 30.70 10.95 2.27
C THR A 16 31.40 10.26 3.42
N ARG A 17 30.62 9.68 4.34
CA ARG A 17 31.11 8.85 5.43
C ARG A 17 30.41 7.50 5.39
N VAL A 18 31.16 6.46 5.71
CA VAL A 18 30.64 5.10 5.85
C VAL A 18 30.86 4.61 7.29
N GLU A 19 30.14 3.59 7.69
CA GLU A 19 30.18 3.06 9.06
C GLU A 19 31.58 2.58 9.49
N THR A 20 32.46 2.30 8.52
CA THR A 20 33.83 1.83 8.77
C THR A 20 34.86 2.96 8.93
N ASP A 21 34.49 4.23 8.68
CA ASP A 21 35.39 5.37 8.80
C ASP A 21 35.79 5.59 10.26
N GLU A 22 37.04 5.94 10.50
CA GLU A 22 37.61 6.05 11.86
C GLU A 22 36.86 7.08 12.73
N ASP A 23 36.40 8.17 12.14
CA ASP A 23 35.65 9.23 12.80
C ASP A 23 34.19 8.88 13.06
N VAL A 24 33.64 7.88 12.36
CA VAL A 24 32.25 7.40 12.49
C VAL A 24 32.16 6.17 13.41
N ARG A 25 33.15 5.28 13.32
CA ARG A 25 33.18 4.00 14.03
C ARG A 25 32.91 4.07 15.55
N PRO A 26 33.39 5.09 16.31
CA PRO A 26 33.10 5.18 17.74
C PRO A 26 31.61 5.42 18.06
N TYR A 27 30.82 5.88 17.08
CA TYR A 27 29.39 6.19 17.23
C TYR A 27 28.50 5.09 16.67
N ILE A 28 29.09 4.04 16.07
CA ILE A 28 28.33 2.90 15.56
C ILE A 28 28.18 1.87 16.66
N HIS A 29 26.95 1.54 16.98
CA HIS A 29 26.61 0.45 17.89
C HIS A 29 26.26 -0.79 17.10
N GLU A 30 26.62 -1.96 17.63
CA GLU A 30 26.17 -3.24 17.07
C GLU A 30 24.64 -3.29 17.08
N ARG A 31 24.09 -3.77 15.96
CA ARG A 31 22.64 -3.94 15.80
C ARG A 31 22.32 -5.43 15.84
N ASP A 32 21.54 -5.83 16.80
CA ASP A 32 20.90 -7.13 16.78
C ASP A 32 19.55 -6.99 16.06
N ILE A 33 19.38 -7.70 14.93
CA ILE A 33 18.15 -7.64 14.12
C ILE A 33 17.43 -8.96 14.29
N GLN A 34 16.26 -8.91 14.92
CA GLN A 34 15.38 -10.05 15.07
C GLN A 34 14.18 -9.91 14.15
N TYR A 35 13.92 -10.95 13.34
CA TYR A 35 12.77 -11.03 12.46
C TYR A 35 11.69 -11.88 13.14
N ILE A 36 10.48 -11.30 13.24
CA ILE A 36 9.33 -11.99 13.83
C ILE A 36 8.26 -12.12 12.75
N ASP A 37 7.98 -13.36 12.35
CA ASP A 37 6.93 -13.65 11.40
C ASP A 37 5.56 -13.56 12.07
N VAL A 38 4.64 -12.85 11.42
CA VAL A 38 3.29 -12.62 11.91
C VAL A 38 2.28 -13.09 10.88
N TYR A 39 1.42 -14.03 11.26
CA TYR A 39 0.40 -14.58 10.38
C TYR A 39 -0.91 -13.83 10.54
N LEU A 40 -1.51 -13.47 9.39
CA LEU A 40 -2.80 -12.78 9.37
C LEU A 40 -3.94 -13.75 9.75
N PRO A 41 -4.92 -13.32 10.54
CA PRO A 41 -6.10 -14.12 10.85
C PRO A 41 -6.98 -14.37 9.61
N GLU A 42 -7.81 -15.40 9.67
CA GLU A 42 -8.59 -15.87 8.52
C GLU A 42 -9.52 -14.79 7.95
N GLU A 43 -10.12 -13.98 8.82
CA GLU A 43 -11.03 -12.90 8.41
C GLU A 43 -10.32 -11.85 7.56
N LEU A 44 -9.11 -11.48 7.95
CA LEU A 44 -8.31 -10.49 7.21
C LEU A 44 -7.75 -11.10 5.92
N GLN A 45 -7.36 -12.39 5.95
CA GLN A 45 -6.97 -13.12 4.75
C GLN A 45 -8.13 -13.20 3.74
N ALA A 46 -9.35 -13.51 4.18
CA ALA A 46 -10.54 -13.55 3.33
C ALA A 46 -10.84 -12.19 2.68
N ALA A 47 -10.68 -11.11 3.44
CA ALA A 47 -10.82 -9.76 2.90
C ALA A 47 -9.76 -9.46 1.81
N ILE A 48 -8.50 -9.86 2.02
CA ILE A 48 -7.43 -9.71 1.04
C ILE A 48 -7.72 -10.53 -0.22
N VAL A 49 -8.22 -11.76 -0.08
CA VAL A 49 -8.61 -12.61 -1.22
C VAL A 49 -9.69 -11.90 -2.04
N THR A 50 -10.75 -11.40 -1.41
CA THR A 50 -11.82 -10.65 -2.08
C THR A 50 -11.27 -9.42 -2.83
N LEU A 51 -10.36 -8.66 -2.21
CA LEU A 51 -9.73 -7.51 -2.87
C LEU A 51 -8.88 -7.93 -4.08
N ARG A 52 -8.15 -9.05 -3.98
CA ARG A 52 -7.36 -9.61 -5.09
C ARG A 52 -8.24 -10.08 -6.25
N GLU A 53 -9.38 -10.69 -5.97
CA GLU A 53 -10.37 -11.08 -6.98
C GLU A 53 -10.95 -9.86 -7.70
N LEU A 54 -11.26 -8.80 -6.96
CA LEU A 54 -11.69 -7.52 -7.54
C LEU A 54 -10.62 -6.95 -8.48
N VAL A 55 -9.35 -6.97 -8.07
CA VAL A 55 -8.21 -6.56 -8.93
C VAL A 55 -8.13 -7.43 -10.17
N ALA A 56 -8.18 -8.76 -10.04
CA ALA A 56 -8.10 -9.69 -11.16
C ALA A 56 -9.21 -9.43 -12.20
N SER A 57 -10.43 -9.18 -11.74
CA SER A 57 -11.55 -8.80 -12.61
C SER A 57 -11.25 -7.52 -13.42
N ARG A 58 -10.64 -6.48 -12.79
CA ARG A 58 -10.26 -5.23 -13.48
C ARG A 58 -9.13 -5.45 -14.48
N LEU A 59 -8.13 -6.24 -14.11
CA LEU A 59 -7.04 -6.60 -15.02
C LEU A 59 -7.55 -7.38 -16.23
N THR A 60 -8.46 -8.33 -16.06
CA THR A 60 -9.10 -9.03 -17.18
C THR A 60 -9.82 -8.07 -18.12
N ARG A 61 -10.56 -7.09 -17.58
CA ARG A 61 -11.22 -6.07 -18.41
C ARG A 61 -10.22 -5.20 -19.15
N LEU A 62 -9.09 -4.85 -18.54
CA LEU A 62 -8.00 -4.12 -19.21
C LEU A 62 -7.35 -4.94 -20.32
N ALA A 63 -7.14 -6.27 -20.10
CA ALA A 63 -6.65 -7.18 -21.13
C ALA A 63 -7.61 -7.26 -22.32
N ASN A 64 -8.92 -7.30 -22.08
CA ASN A 64 -9.95 -7.29 -23.13
C ASN A 64 -9.98 -5.97 -23.94
N LEU A 65 -9.42 -4.89 -23.39
CA LEU A 65 -9.18 -3.63 -24.11
C LEU A 65 -7.79 -3.60 -24.79
N ASN A 66 -7.14 -4.75 -24.92
CA ASN A 66 -5.81 -4.92 -25.53
C ASN A 66 -4.69 -4.12 -24.84
N PHE A 67 -4.74 -4.00 -23.50
CA PHE A 67 -3.61 -3.53 -22.71
C PHE A 67 -2.78 -4.69 -22.18
N GLN A 68 -1.46 -4.49 -22.11
CA GLN A 68 -0.59 -5.45 -21.45
C GLN A 68 -0.71 -5.28 -19.94
N VAL A 69 -1.28 -6.29 -19.28
CA VAL A 69 -1.55 -6.26 -17.83
C VAL A 69 -0.58 -7.17 -17.07
N PRO A 70 -0.18 -6.80 -15.85
CA PRO A 70 0.57 -7.69 -14.99
C PRO A 70 -0.30 -8.86 -14.52
N LYS A 71 0.35 -9.95 -14.09
CA LYS A 71 -0.36 -11.02 -13.38
C LYS A 71 -0.87 -10.50 -12.02
N PRO A 72 -2.06 -10.94 -11.55
CA PRO A 72 -2.64 -10.47 -10.30
C PRO A 72 -1.73 -10.65 -9.07
N ASP A 73 -0.99 -11.77 -9.02
CA ASP A 73 -0.02 -12.10 -7.97
C ASP A 73 1.25 -11.23 -8.00
N LYS A 74 1.55 -10.63 -9.15
CA LYS A 74 2.71 -9.73 -9.37
C LYS A 74 2.32 -8.25 -9.48
N LEU A 75 1.18 -7.87 -8.91
CA LEU A 75 0.69 -6.50 -8.97
C LEU A 75 1.49 -5.59 -8.04
N SER A 76 2.56 -5.03 -8.55
CA SER A 76 3.37 -3.99 -7.88
C SER A 76 2.98 -2.59 -8.36
N ILE A 77 3.33 -1.57 -7.56
CA ILE A 77 3.18 -0.15 -7.98
C ILE A 77 3.95 0.09 -9.28
N LYS A 78 5.14 -0.50 -9.43
CA LYS A 78 5.93 -0.40 -10.67
C LYS A 78 5.17 -0.95 -11.87
N ALA A 79 4.53 -2.11 -11.73
CA ALA A 79 3.73 -2.71 -12.81
C ALA A 79 2.52 -1.86 -13.18
N LEU A 80 1.84 -1.27 -12.19
CA LEU A 80 0.73 -0.33 -12.42
C LEU A 80 1.19 0.95 -13.10
N ASN A 81 2.37 1.48 -12.76
CA ASN A 81 2.94 2.64 -13.43
C ASN A 81 3.28 2.36 -14.91
N VAL A 82 3.80 1.17 -15.22
CA VAL A 82 4.02 0.75 -16.62
C VAL A 82 2.69 0.69 -17.39
N LEU A 83 1.66 0.11 -16.79
CA LEU A 83 0.31 0.08 -17.37
C LEU A 83 -0.24 1.49 -17.58
N ASN A 84 -0.05 2.40 -16.61
CA ASN A 84 -0.46 3.80 -16.76
C ASN A 84 0.24 4.49 -17.92
N ALA A 85 1.54 4.24 -18.14
CA ALA A 85 2.27 4.81 -19.27
C ALA A 85 1.65 4.39 -20.62
N GLN A 86 1.26 3.10 -20.77
CA GLN A 86 0.55 2.62 -21.96
C GLN A 86 -0.80 3.34 -22.14
N ILE A 87 -1.56 3.51 -21.06
CA ILE A 87 -2.85 4.20 -21.06
C ILE A 87 -2.67 5.65 -21.50
N GLN A 88 -1.70 6.37 -20.93
CA GLN A 88 -1.43 7.76 -21.27
C GLN A 88 -1.00 7.92 -22.74
N GLN A 89 -0.22 6.98 -23.27
CA GLN A 89 0.15 6.96 -24.68
C GLN A 89 -1.10 6.84 -25.58
N ARG A 90 -2.03 5.94 -25.27
CA ARG A 90 -3.28 5.78 -26.03
C ARG A 90 -4.26 6.95 -25.87
N ILE A 91 -4.26 7.62 -24.72
CA ILE A 91 -5.03 8.87 -24.54
C ILE A 91 -4.53 9.95 -25.50
N ARG A 92 -3.19 10.09 -25.66
CA ARG A 92 -2.60 11.05 -26.62
C ARG A 92 -2.99 10.78 -28.06
N THR A 93 -3.20 9.52 -28.42
CA THR A 93 -3.70 9.13 -29.75
C THR A 93 -5.23 9.16 -29.86
N ARG A 94 -5.93 9.66 -28.83
CA ARG A 94 -7.40 9.79 -28.75
C ARG A 94 -8.14 8.45 -28.86
N ASP A 95 -7.53 7.35 -28.41
CA ASP A 95 -8.20 6.05 -28.35
C ASP A 95 -9.32 6.08 -27.29
N PRO A 96 -10.60 5.87 -27.66
CA PRO A 96 -11.72 5.91 -26.72
C PRO A 96 -11.60 4.87 -25.60
N SER A 97 -10.97 3.70 -25.87
CA SER A 97 -10.77 2.65 -24.91
C SER A 97 -9.86 3.06 -23.76
N ALA A 98 -8.93 4.00 -24.01
CA ALA A 98 -7.97 4.47 -23.03
C ALA A 98 -8.63 5.22 -21.85
N PHE A 99 -9.75 5.91 -22.06
CA PHE A 99 -10.50 6.57 -20.97
C PHE A 99 -11.16 5.55 -20.03
N ILE A 100 -11.65 4.42 -20.60
CA ILE A 100 -12.19 3.32 -19.82
C ILE A 100 -11.04 2.67 -19.04
N ALA A 101 -9.91 2.43 -19.71
CA ALA A 101 -8.72 1.85 -19.11
C ALA A 101 -8.16 2.72 -17.95
N ALA A 102 -8.14 4.04 -18.11
CA ALA A 102 -7.73 4.97 -17.05
C ALA A 102 -8.59 4.82 -15.79
N SER A 103 -9.92 4.67 -15.96
CA SER A 103 -10.81 4.44 -14.83
C SER A 103 -10.58 3.07 -14.16
N LEU A 104 -10.39 2.01 -14.94
CA LEU A 104 -10.07 0.68 -14.42
C LEU A 104 -8.71 0.63 -13.71
N HIS A 105 -7.72 1.34 -14.25
CA HIS A 105 -6.41 1.49 -13.62
C HIS A 105 -6.53 2.20 -12.26
N ALA A 106 -7.31 3.27 -12.17
CA ALA A 106 -7.58 3.95 -10.90
C ALA A 106 -8.27 3.04 -9.88
N GLU A 107 -9.20 2.16 -10.32
CA GLU A 107 -9.78 1.12 -9.45
C GLU A 107 -8.69 0.15 -8.95
N CYS A 108 -7.80 -0.32 -9.82
CA CYS A 108 -6.68 -1.20 -9.43
C CYS A 108 -5.75 -0.53 -8.42
N MET A 109 -5.44 0.77 -8.58
CA MET A 109 -4.62 1.53 -7.61
C MET A 109 -5.29 1.59 -6.24
N LYS A 110 -6.59 1.89 -6.18
CA LYS A 110 -7.36 1.94 -4.92
C LYS A 110 -7.42 0.57 -4.24
N LEU A 111 -7.70 -0.49 -5.00
CA LEU A 111 -7.73 -1.85 -4.48
C LEU A 111 -6.36 -2.34 -4.01
N ARG A 112 -5.29 -2.03 -4.75
CA ARG A 112 -3.92 -2.36 -4.34
C ARG A 112 -3.54 -1.66 -3.03
N HIS A 113 -3.98 -0.40 -2.86
CA HIS A 113 -3.77 0.33 -1.61
C HIS A 113 -4.55 -0.32 -0.45
N ALA A 114 -5.81 -0.72 -0.67
CA ALA A 114 -6.59 -1.45 0.32
C ALA A 114 -5.90 -2.75 0.77
N ILE A 115 -5.38 -3.54 -0.19
CA ILE A 115 -4.59 -4.75 0.10
C ILE A 115 -3.37 -4.40 0.96
N SER A 116 -2.62 -3.36 0.59
CA SER A 116 -1.45 -2.93 1.36
C SER A 116 -1.80 -2.54 2.79
N LEU A 117 -2.91 -1.82 3.01
CA LEU A 117 -3.37 -1.48 4.35
C LEU A 117 -3.69 -2.72 5.17
N ALA A 118 -4.42 -3.69 4.59
CA ALA A 118 -4.75 -4.95 5.26
C ALA A 118 -3.50 -5.75 5.64
N GLU A 119 -2.49 -5.80 4.75
CA GLU A 119 -1.27 -6.56 4.95
C GLU A 119 -0.28 -5.90 5.92
N THR A 120 -0.28 -4.56 6.02
CA THR A 120 0.79 -3.85 6.74
C THR A 120 0.31 -3.02 7.93
N GLN A 121 -0.91 -2.48 7.89
CA GLN A 121 -1.42 -1.56 8.90
C GLN A 121 -2.59 -2.13 9.71
N GLY A 122 -3.29 -3.14 9.19
CA GLY A 122 -4.31 -3.86 9.91
C GLY A 122 -5.75 -3.60 9.47
N SER A 123 -6.68 -4.18 10.22
CA SER A 123 -8.12 -4.18 9.90
C SER A 123 -8.77 -2.80 10.09
N GLU A 124 -8.38 -2.05 11.11
CA GLU A 124 -8.95 -0.70 11.33
C GLU A 124 -8.55 0.27 10.21
N ALA A 125 -7.29 0.23 9.76
CA ALA A 125 -6.84 1.05 8.64
C ALA A 125 -7.58 0.69 7.34
N LEU A 126 -7.78 -0.60 7.08
CA LEU A 126 -8.58 -1.07 5.94
C LEU A 126 -10.02 -0.57 6.05
N LYS A 127 -10.67 -0.75 7.20
CA LYS A 127 -12.06 -0.34 7.46
C LYS A 127 -12.27 1.16 7.20
N LEU A 128 -11.40 2.00 7.76
CA LEU A 128 -11.42 3.44 7.55
C LEU A 128 -11.25 3.82 6.07
N TYR A 129 -10.35 3.14 5.37
CA TYR A 129 -10.13 3.38 3.95
C TYR A 129 -11.33 2.98 3.10
N LEU A 130 -11.95 1.82 3.35
CA LEU A 130 -13.16 1.37 2.67
C LEU A 130 -14.32 2.34 2.90
N ALA A 131 -14.51 2.83 4.13
CA ALA A 131 -15.53 3.83 4.46
C ALA A 131 -15.29 5.15 3.69
N ARG A 132 -14.03 5.62 3.61
CA ARG A 132 -13.65 6.81 2.83
C ARG A 132 -13.94 6.64 1.34
N LEU A 133 -13.63 5.47 0.78
CA LEU A 133 -13.97 5.17 -0.62
C LEU A 133 -15.49 5.14 -0.83
N GLY A 134 -16.24 4.62 0.14
CA GLY A 134 -17.71 4.64 0.13
C GLY A 134 -18.26 6.05 0.08
N ALA A 135 -17.77 6.94 0.95
CA ALA A 135 -18.16 8.36 0.98
C ALA A 135 -17.78 9.08 -0.33
N GLU A 136 -16.58 8.83 -0.87
CA GLU A 136 -16.16 9.37 -2.16
C GLU A 136 -17.08 8.90 -3.30
N GLY A 137 -17.43 7.61 -3.32
CA GLY A 137 -18.32 7.05 -4.35
C GLY A 137 -19.74 7.57 -4.27
N ALA A 138 -20.25 7.88 -3.09
CA ALA A 138 -21.56 8.48 -2.87
C ALA A 138 -21.62 9.97 -3.23
N SER A 139 -20.48 10.67 -3.22
CA SER A 139 -20.40 12.09 -3.54
C SER A 139 -20.68 12.37 -5.01
N SER A 140 -21.38 13.48 -5.31
CA SER A 140 -21.58 13.97 -6.68
C SER A 140 -20.25 14.23 -7.40
N SER A 141 -19.26 14.76 -6.70
CA SER A 141 -17.90 15.05 -7.18
C SER A 141 -16.96 13.84 -7.15
N GLY A 142 -17.42 12.68 -6.65
CA GLY A 142 -16.62 11.47 -6.52
C GLY A 142 -16.12 10.94 -7.86
N SER A 143 -14.91 10.34 -7.84
CA SER A 143 -14.28 9.78 -9.05
C SER A 143 -15.12 8.65 -9.65
N LYS A 144 -15.07 8.49 -10.98
CA LYS A 144 -15.72 7.36 -11.67
C LYS A 144 -15.24 6.01 -11.13
N ALA A 145 -13.99 5.92 -10.73
CA ALA A 145 -13.41 4.70 -10.14
C ALA A 145 -14.07 4.36 -8.79
N SER A 146 -14.21 5.32 -7.88
CA SER A 146 -14.86 5.11 -6.58
C SER A 146 -16.35 4.78 -6.74
N LYS A 147 -17.07 5.48 -7.62
CA LYS A 147 -18.47 5.18 -7.94
C LYS A 147 -18.68 3.74 -8.43
N ARG A 148 -17.77 3.25 -9.30
CA ARG A 148 -17.83 1.85 -9.79
C ARG A 148 -17.49 0.84 -8.71
N LEU A 149 -16.50 1.11 -7.86
CA LEU A 149 -16.14 0.22 -6.75
C LEU A 149 -17.31 0.09 -5.77
N VAL A 150 -17.91 1.21 -5.38
CA VAL A 150 -19.06 1.22 -4.45
C VAL A 150 -20.28 0.51 -5.03
N GLY A 151 -20.44 0.52 -6.37
CA GLY A 151 -21.50 -0.23 -7.05
C GLY A 151 -21.21 -1.74 -7.22
N ASP A 152 -20.01 -2.22 -6.90
CA ASP A 152 -19.64 -3.62 -7.03
C ASP A 152 -20.15 -4.44 -5.82
N ARG A 153 -20.89 -5.52 -6.08
CA ARG A 153 -21.47 -6.37 -5.01
C ARG A 153 -20.43 -7.02 -4.10
N ALA A 154 -19.27 -7.42 -4.65
CA ALA A 154 -18.21 -8.02 -3.85
C ALA A 154 -17.57 -6.97 -2.92
N TYR A 155 -17.38 -5.74 -3.42
CA TYR A 155 -16.93 -4.62 -2.61
C TYR A 155 -17.93 -4.28 -1.49
N GLN A 156 -19.23 -4.20 -1.79
CA GLN A 156 -20.27 -3.92 -0.80
C GLN A 156 -20.31 -4.98 0.31
N ARG A 157 -20.23 -6.26 -0.05
CA ARG A 157 -20.15 -7.36 0.91
C ARG A 157 -18.89 -7.27 1.77
N LEU A 158 -17.74 -6.91 1.19
CA LEU A 158 -16.52 -6.71 1.95
C LEU A 158 -16.65 -5.56 2.96
N VAL A 159 -17.26 -4.43 2.56
CA VAL A 159 -17.52 -3.29 3.47
C VAL A 159 -18.45 -3.71 4.62
N GLU A 160 -19.49 -4.48 4.34
CA GLU A 160 -20.42 -5.00 5.35
C GLU A 160 -19.68 -5.89 6.36
N ILE A 161 -18.89 -6.84 5.90
CA ILE A 161 -18.07 -7.71 6.76
C ILE A 161 -17.09 -6.88 7.59
N ALA A 162 -16.34 -5.96 6.97
CA ALA A 162 -15.38 -5.14 7.65
C ALA A 162 -16.02 -4.21 8.70
N SER A 163 -17.22 -3.72 8.46
CA SER A 163 -17.96 -2.90 9.43
C SER A 163 -18.31 -3.65 10.71
N GLY A 164 -18.43 -4.97 10.64
CA GLY A 164 -18.70 -5.85 11.78
C GLY A 164 -17.49 -6.11 12.67
N TRP A 165 -16.27 -5.80 12.23
CA TRP A 165 -15.06 -5.97 13.05
C TRP A 165 -15.05 -4.97 14.20
N LYS A 166 -14.98 -5.49 15.43
CA LYS A 166 -15.04 -4.66 16.66
C LYS A 166 -13.65 -4.28 17.17
N GLU A 167 -12.65 -5.10 16.88
CA GLU A 167 -11.29 -4.95 17.36
C GLU A 167 -10.30 -5.04 16.20
N GLU A 168 -9.06 -4.55 16.43
CA GLU A 168 -7.98 -4.73 15.47
C GLU A 168 -7.64 -6.22 15.32
N LEU A 169 -7.81 -6.74 14.13
CA LEU A 169 -7.57 -8.16 13.82
C LEU A 169 -6.08 -8.47 13.59
N HIS A 170 -5.27 -7.47 13.20
CA HIS A 170 -3.88 -7.73 12.86
C HIS A 170 -3.04 -7.95 14.12
N PRO A 171 -2.41 -9.12 14.30
CA PRO A 171 -1.73 -9.49 15.54
C PRO A 171 -0.47 -8.66 15.80
N LYS A 172 0.06 -7.95 14.80
CA LYS A 172 1.26 -7.11 14.91
C LYS A 172 1.21 -6.11 16.08
N VAL A 173 0.04 -5.49 16.32
CA VAL A 173 -0.12 -4.50 17.38
C VAL A 173 0.04 -5.15 18.77
N ALA A 174 -0.54 -6.34 18.96
CA ALA A 174 -0.40 -7.09 20.21
C ALA A 174 1.06 -7.52 20.45
N ILE A 175 1.71 -8.05 19.41
CA ILE A 175 3.12 -8.47 19.48
C ILE A 175 4.04 -7.31 19.79
N VAL A 176 3.87 -6.16 19.12
CA VAL A 176 4.68 -4.95 19.40
C VAL A 176 4.47 -4.49 20.84
N ARG A 177 3.24 -4.52 21.35
CA ARG A 177 2.94 -4.16 22.74
C ARG A 177 3.64 -5.07 23.74
N GLU A 178 3.65 -6.38 23.48
CA GLU A 178 4.34 -7.36 24.31
C GLU A 178 5.85 -7.17 24.30
N LEU A 179 6.44 -6.95 23.12
CA LEU A 179 7.88 -6.69 22.98
C LEU A 179 8.29 -5.41 23.73
N VAL A 180 7.51 -4.33 23.59
CA VAL A 180 7.77 -3.08 24.31
C VAL A 180 7.67 -3.29 25.81
N ARG A 181 6.65 -4.02 26.28
CA ARG A 181 6.49 -4.33 27.71
C ARG A 181 7.66 -5.15 28.24
N ALA A 182 8.01 -6.23 27.58
CA ALA A 182 9.12 -7.10 27.99
C ALA A 182 10.45 -6.34 28.04
N GLN A 183 10.71 -5.47 27.06
CA GLN A 183 11.93 -4.66 27.04
C GLN A 183 11.98 -3.66 28.21
N LEU A 184 10.86 -3.00 28.52
CA LEU A 184 10.81 -2.04 29.65
C LEU A 184 10.85 -2.73 31.00
N GLU A 185 10.32 -3.95 31.14
CA GLU A 185 10.44 -4.75 32.36
C GLU A 185 11.87 -5.20 32.59
N ALA A 186 12.58 -5.61 31.55
CA ALA A 186 13.99 -6.02 31.65
C ALA A 186 14.95 -4.84 31.79
N HIS A 187 14.66 -3.74 31.09
CA HIS A 187 15.51 -2.55 31.01
C HIS A 187 14.67 -1.27 31.10
N PRO A 188 14.29 -0.78 32.29
CA PRO A 188 13.39 0.36 32.46
C PRO A 188 13.86 1.67 31.81
N GLU A 189 15.17 1.84 31.65
CA GLU A 189 15.79 3.02 31.02
C GLU A 189 15.85 2.94 29.47
N SER A 190 15.29 1.89 28.88
CA SER A 190 15.30 1.71 27.43
C SER A 190 14.53 2.82 26.71
N ARG A 191 15.11 3.32 25.61
CA ARG A 191 14.43 4.23 24.67
C ARG A 191 13.93 3.44 23.49
N ILE A 192 12.62 3.43 23.26
CA ILE A 192 11.98 2.61 22.24
C ILE A 192 11.32 3.53 21.21
N ILE A 193 11.58 3.25 19.92
CA ILE A 193 10.90 3.91 18.80
C ILE A 193 10.18 2.84 18.00
N VAL A 194 8.88 3.00 17.79
CA VAL A 194 8.06 2.13 16.97
C VAL A 194 7.72 2.86 15.67
N PHE A 195 8.14 2.29 14.54
CA PHE A 195 7.76 2.78 13.21
C PHE A 195 6.59 1.93 12.70
N ALA A 196 5.50 2.59 12.25
CA ALA A 196 4.29 1.96 11.71
C ALA A 196 4.07 2.32 10.23
#